data_e0b50cbf481d5fdb5211378b08bda97f
#
_entry.id   e0b50cbf481d5fdb5211378b08bda97f
#
_cell.length_a   1.000
_cell.length_b   1.000
_cell.length_c   1.000
_cell.angle_alpha   90.00
_cell.angle_beta   90.00
_cell.angle_gamma   90.00
#
_symmetry.space_group_name_H-M   'P 1'
#
loop_
_entity.id
_entity.type
_entity.pdbx_description
1 polymer ?
#
loop_
_entity_poly.entity_id
_entity_poly.type
_entity_poly.pdbx_seq_one_letter_code
_entity_poly.pdbx_strand_id
1 'polypeptide(L)'
;MRNMITAMQDHGVLSKHMWQNLQGDIDRFISSCVQKTPNNKAPAAPVSKLDVIRASRGLRRWVVIPIDKDAGSTCLMCPREYWHRLDALYSCASLHYEEVGKSSDLVLTDLVQGLADLNTLPAKANDGAIPYGYLMPKSKDLNKSRPVVLYFKHPQKRKLNFAGRALMWLLHRLQHKGLSKSFSSFDTRDYAATMADVKLPPGTKVYLGDVKNMYTNIDHVNLNEVIRWVLNLARKNLGHDLSIFVPNAKSKRPCLADEAQAGVPGSKISLDNIEEIVKWDVANIYFTLGDKTVRQTMGIPMGSPCSPALAVAVCMHAEHRFAEMHPEVVVHYGFHYIDDLLLFLRENSNLIGGIYPPPLQLEEEAGIELADGSYEFRFLETWTRLTPDGRLDISHHHKNTHQASRGQAQVKNVAHFSSHVPPHQKFGRVVGALTSAWSHSVGHPNKVKAAVRVLHDMRHHGMPNETARAAMRRMEFKTVDPVWTSDIASRFFR
;
A
#
# COMPACT_ATOMS: atom_id res chain seq x y z
N MET A 1 21.35 -3.45 -8.38
CA MET A 1 22.04 -2.43 -9.19
C MET A 1 22.20 -2.88 -10.65
N ARG A 2 22.91 -3.99 -11.01
CA ARG A 2 22.99 -4.46 -12.42
C ARG A 2 21.64 -4.56 -13.11
N ASN A 3 20.65 -5.24 -12.51
CA ASN A 3 19.33 -5.42 -13.11
C ASN A 3 18.56 -4.10 -13.32
N MET A 4 18.74 -3.14 -12.42
CA MET A 4 18.15 -1.80 -12.52
C MET A 4 18.74 -1.02 -13.69
N ILE A 5 20.04 -1.12 -13.85
CA ILE A 5 20.79 -0.46 -14.91
C ILE A 5 20.43 -1.06 -16.27
N THR A 6 20.31 -2.39 -16.34
CA THR A 6 19.85 -3.09 -17.54
C THR A 6 18.42 -2.64 -17.92
N ALA A 7 17.53 -2.54 -16.93
CA ALA A 7 16.18 -2.05 -17.17
C ALA A 7 16.15 -0.59 -17.65
N MET A 8 17.00 0.28 -17.12
CA MET A 8 17.13 1.68 -17.59
C MET A 8 17.71 1.76 -19.02
N GLN A 9 18.60 0.82 -19.38
CA GLN A 9 19.18 0.69 -20.72
C GLN A 9 18.13 0.18 -21.73
N ASP A 10 17.42 -0.89 -21.36
CA ASP A 10 16.41 -1.52 -22.19
C ASP A 10 15.22 -0.58 -22.49
N HIS A 11 14.96 0.39 -21.62
CA HIS A 11 13.91 1.40 -21.77
C HIS A 11 14.41 2.73 -22.37
N GLY A 12 15.66 2.81 -22.84
CA GLY A 12 16.19 3.99 -23.50
C GLY A 12 16.29 5.26 -22.64
N VAL A 13 16.25 5.10 -21.31
CA VAL A 13 16.26 6.22 -20.34
C VAL A 13 17.65 6.87 -20.24
N LEU A 14 18.72 6.15 -20.63
CA LEU A 14 20.09 6.62 -20.59
C LEU A 14 20.70 6.64 -21.98
N SER A 15 21.36 7.74 -22.37
CA SER A 15 22.19 7.77 -23.56
C SER A 15 23.36 6.82 -23.41
N LYS A 16 23.87 6.29 -24.52
CA LYS A 16 25.02 5.35 -24.53
C LYS A 16 26.26 5.91 -23.78
N HIS A 17 26.49 7.21 -23.86
CA HIS A 17 27.61 7.87 -23.19
C HIS A 17 27.39 8.04 -21.69
N MET A 18 26.18 8.42 -21.27
CA MET A 18 25.81 8.47 -19.84
C MET A 18 25.85 7.09 -19.20
N TRP A 19 25.46 6.06 -19.94
CA TRP A 19 25.56 4.68 -19.54
C TRP A 19 26.99 4.24 -19.26
N GLN A 20 27.94 4.51 -20.18
CA GLN A 20 29.34 4.12 -20.01
C GLN A 20 29.98 4.79 -18.79
N ASN A 21 29.69 6.07 -18.55
CA ASN A 21 30.19 6.79 -17.38
C ASN A 21 29.59 6.23 -16.07
N LEU A 22 28.29 5.97 -16.05
CA LEU A 22 27.59 5.39 -14.90
C LEU A 22 28.09 3.97 -14.61
N GLN A 23 28.31 3.16 -15.65
CA GLN A 23 28.88 1.81 -15.54
C GLN A 23 30.24 1.83 -14.85
N GLY A 24 31.13 2.72 -15.29
CA GLY A 24 32.48 2.87 -14.71
C GLY A 24 32.44 3.29 -13.23
N ASP A 25 31.52 4.17 -12.84
CA ASP A 25 31.34 4.59 -11.44
C ASP A 25 30.76 3.46 -10.57
N ILE A 26 29.83 2.69 -11.11
CA ILE A 26 29.22 1.55 -10.43
C ILE A 26 30.20 0.40 -10.29
N ASP A 27 30.95 0.07 -11.34
CA ASP A 27 31.95 -1.01 -11.28
C ASP A 27 33.08 -0.67 -10.29
N ARG A 28 33.49 0.60 -10.21
CA ARG A 28 34.42 1.09 -9.18
C ARG A 28 33.84 0.95 -7.78
N PHE A 29 32.54 1.31 -7.59
CA PHE A 29 31.85 1.15 -6.31
C PHE A 29 31.69 -0.33 -5.93
N ILE A 30 31.21 -1.18 -6.85
CA ILE A 30 31.08 -2.62 -6.63
C ILE A 30 32.44 -3.24 -6.32
N SER A 31 33.50 -2.91 -7.09
CA SER A 31 34.86 -3.41 -6.85
C SER A 31 35.39 -2.99 -5.49
N SER A 32 35.12 -1.75 -5.05
CA SER A 32 35.48 -1.28 -3.71
C SER A 32 34.73 -2.01 -2.59
N CYS A 33 33.51 -2.44 -2.85
CA CYS A 33 32.70 -3.24 -1.91
C CYS A 33 33.17 -4.71 -1.88
N VAL A 34 33.49 -5.29 -3.05
CA VAL A 34 33.89 -6.70 -3.19
C VAL A 34 35.30 -6.95 -2.66
N GLN A 35 36.24 -6.02 -2.88
CA GLN A 35 37.61 -6.15 -2.35
C GLN A 35 37.71 -6.17 -0.82
N LYS A 36 36.65 -5.74 -0.13
CA LYS A 36 36.57 -5.74 1.34
C LYS A 36 35.81 -6.92 1.94
N THR A 37 35.33 -7.86 1.14
CA THR A 37 34.72 -9.11 1.62
C THR A 37 35.79 -10.19 1.70
N PRO A 38 36.34 -10.53 2.90
CA PRO A 38 37.17 -11.70 3.04
C PRO A 38 36.35 -12.95 2.71
N ASN A 39 36.93 -13.84 1.91
CA ASN A 39 36.38 -15.19 1.74
C ASN A 39 36.26 -15.84 3.13
N ASN A 40 35.02 -16.26 3.45
CA ASN A 40 34.62 -17.11 4.55
C ASN A 40 34.21 -16.50 5.90
N LYS A 41 32.93 -16.67 6.20
CA LYS A 41 32.30 -16.88 7.53
C LYS A 41 32.16 -15.73 8.52
N ALA A 42 32.59 -14.53 8.24
CA ALA A 42 32.22 -13.37 9.05
C ALA A 42 31.10 -12.58 8.35
N PRO A 43 30.11 -12.02 9.08
CA PRO A 43 29.22 -11.03 8.49
C PRO A 43 30.10 -9.92 7.91
N ALA A 44 29.81 -9.51 6.67
CA ALA A 44 30.56 -8.44 6.00
C ALA A 44 30.76 -7.28 6.97
N ALA A 45 32.01 -6.85 7.16
CA ALA A 45 32.31 -5.71 8.01
C ALA A 45 31.43 -4.54 7.61
N PRO A 46 30.81 -3.83 8.56
CA PRO A 46 29.91 -2.74 8.26
C PRO A 46 30.64 -1.74 7.36
N VAL A 47 30.00 -1.32 6.28
CA VAL A 47 30.51 -0.26 5.38
C VAL A 47 30.89 0.92 6.26
N SER A 48 32.13 1.39 6.20
CA SER A 48 32.57 2.45 7.08
C SER A 48 31.81 3.75 6.79
N LYS A 49 31.70 4.63 7.78
CA LYS A 49 31.09 5.96 7.59
C LYS A 49 31.77 6.73 6.44
N LEU A 50 33.06 6.54 6.24
CA LEU A 50 33.84 7.13 5.14
C LEU A 50 33.39 6.57 3.77
N ASP A 51 33.13 5.27 3.67
CA ASP A 51 32.67 4.68 2.42
C ASP A 51 31.25 5.17 2.06
N VAL A 52 30.36 5.35 3.06
CA VAL A 52 29.04 5.96 2.86
C VAL A 52 29.18 7.42 2.38
N ILE A 53 30.09 8.20 2.99
CA ILE A 53 30.37 9.58 2.57
C ILE A 53 30.92 9.62 1.14
N ARG A 54 31.85 8.74 0.79
CA ARG A 54 32.41 8.65 -0.57
C ARG A 54 31.35 8.28 -1.60
N ALA A 55 30.54 7.26 -1.31
CA ALA A 55 29.43 6.84 -2.16
C ALA A 55 28.41 7.98 -2.31
N SER A 56 28.03 8.65 -1.23
CA SER A 56 27.12 9.80 -1.24
C SER A 56 27.68 10.95 -2.10
N ARG A 57 29.00 11.23 -2.03
CA ARG A 57 29.62 12.25 -2.88
C ARG A 57 29.58 11.87 -4.37
N GLY A 58 29.83 10.59 -4.70
CA GLY A 58 29.72 10.09 -6.08
C GLY A 58 28.29 10.17 -6.64
N LEU A 59 27.29 10.02 -5.76
CA LEU A 59 25.87 10.07 -6.14
C LEU A 59 25.26 11.47 -6.15
N ARG A 60 25.99 12.53 -5.75
CA ARG A 60 25.46 13.92 -5.70
C ARG A 60 24.93 14.44 -7.04
N ARG A 61 25.40 13.90 -8.16
CA ARG A 61 24.94 14.25 -9.52
C ARG A 61 23.68 13.53 -9.94
N TRP A 62 23.13 12.64 -9.09
CA TRP A 62 22.00 11.79 -9.39
C TRP A 62 20.91 11.98 -8.34
N VAL A 63 19.65 11.93 -8.79
CA VAL A 63 18.52 11.80 -7.89
C VAL A 63 18.38 10.32 -7.53
N VAL A 64 18.43 10.05 -6.24
CA VAL A 64 18.36 8.69 -5.67
C VAL A 64 17.00 8.49 -5.04
N ILE A 65 16.16 7.68 -5.66
CA ILE A 65 14.75 7.47 -5.22
C ILE A 65 14.44 5.98 -5.07
N PRO A 66 13.55 5.63 -4.11
CA PRO A 66 13.08 4.26 -4.01
C PRO A 66 12.17 3.90 -5.19
N ILE A 67 12.10 2.62 -5.53
CA ILE A 67 11.16 2.08 -6.52
C ILE A 67 9.90 1.61 -5.77
N ASP A 68 8.72 1.96 -6.31
CA ASP A 68 7.44 1.56 -5.73
C ASP A 68 7.30 0.04 -5.66
N LYS A 69 6.92 -0.48 -4.49
CA LYS A 69 6.73 -1.91 -4.20
C LYS A 69 7.99 -2.79 -4.40
N ASP A 70 9.19 -2.17 -4.48
CA ASP A 70 10.50 -2.86 -4.52
C ASP A 70 11.44 -2.28 -3.45
N ALA A 71 11.28 -2.74 -2.21
CA ALA A 71 12.01 -2.21 -1.04
C ALA A 71 13.53 -2.46 -1.07
N GLY A 72 14.01 -3.35 -1.94
CA GLY A 72 15.43 -3.70 -2.07
C GLY A 72 16.14 -2.96 -3.21
N SER A 73 15.42 -2.20 -4.01
CA SER A 73 15.96 -1.51 -5.18
C SER A 73 15.81 0.00 -5.08
N THR A 74 16.74 0.69 -5.73
CA THR A 74 16.79 2.16 -5.77
C THR A 74 17.00 2.60 -7.20
N CYS A 75 16.24 3.58 -7.66
CA CYS A 75 16.41 4.19 -8.96
C CYS A 75 17.40 5.36 -8.85
N LEU A 76 18.36 5.41 -9.77
CA LEU A 76 19.21 6.57 -10.01
C LEU A 76 18.72 7.26 -11.26
N MET A 77 18.36 8.53 -11.15
CA MET A 77 17.80 9.31 -12.26
C MET A 77 18.60 10.58 -12.46
N CYS A 78 18.78 10.97 -13.72
CA CYS A 78 19.33 12.28 -14.04
C CYS A 78 18.45 13.39 -13.44
N PRO A 79 18.99 14.41 -12.76
CA PRO A 79 18.17 15.49 -12.19
C PRO A 79 17.24 16.16 -13.18
N ARG A 80 17.68 16.35 -14.42
CA ARG A 80 16.85 16.94 -15.49
C ARG A 80 15.66 16.04 -15.84
N GLU A 81 15.89 14.74 -16.00
CA GLU A 81 14.83 13.75 -16.26
C GLU A 81 13.86 13.64 -15.09
N TYR A 82 14.39 13.61 -13.85
CA TYR A 82 13.57 13.61 -12.65
C TYR A 82 12.64 14.81 -12.59
N TRP A 83 13.19 16.01 -12.85
CA TRP A 83 12.41 17.26 -12.84
C TRP A 83 11.35 17.27 -13.93
N HIS A 84 11.71 16.85 -15.15
CA HIS A 84 10.77 16.77 -16.26
C HIS A 84 9.59 15.83 -15.96
N ARG A 85 9.87 14.65 -15.36
CA ARG A 85 8.80 13.73 -14.94
C ARG A 85 7.99 14.25 -13.77
N LEU A 86 8.63 14.93 -12.82
CA LEU A 86 7.95 15.54 -11.69
C LEU A 86 6.99 16.64 -12.16
N ASP A 87 7.46 17.51 -13.03
CA ASP A 87 6.66 18.58 -13.62
C ASP A 87 5.47 18.02 -14.42
N ALA A 88 5.70 16.99 -15.23
CA ALA A 88 4.63 16.31 -15.96
C ALA A 88 3.57 15.67 -15.05
N LEU A 89 3.98 15.10 -13.92
CA LEU A 89 3.06 14.48 -12.95
C LEU A 89 2.21 15.49 -12.17
N TYR A 90 2.78 16.65 -11.87
CA TYR A 90 2.14 17.69 -11.06
C TYR A 90 1.84 18.94 -11.89
N SER A 91 1.70 18.78 -13.22
CA SER A 91 1.45 19.90 -14.12
C SER A 91 0.24 20.72 -13.71
N CYS A 92 0.47 22.01 -13.47
CA CYS A 92 -0.59 22.96 -13.20
C CYS A 92 -1.48 23.24 -14.42
N ALA A 93 -1.13 22.72 -15.61
CA ALA A 93 -2.01 22.70 -16.76
C ALA A 93 -3.18 21.69 -16.61
N SER A 94 -3.08 20.75 -15.67
CA SER A 94 -4.18 19.85 -15.31
C SER A 94 -5.09 20.54 -14.30
N LEU A 95 -6.37 20.17 -14.29
CA LEU A 95 -7.34 20.64 -13.27
C LEU A 95 -7.06 20.12 -11.86
N HIS A 96 -6.01 19.33 -11.67
CA HIS A 96 -5.69 18.67 -10.40
C HIS A 96 -4.82 19.52 -9.48
N TYR A 97 -4.05 20.45 -10.04
CA TYR A 97 -3.05 21.23 -9.30
C TYR A 97 -3.04 22.68 -9.73
N GLU A 98 -2.84 23.58 -8.78
CA GLU A 98 -2.65 25.00 -9.03
C GLU A 98 -1.40 25.54 -8.32
N GLU A 99 -0.64 26.41 -8.96
CA GLU A 99 0.46 27.13 -8.32
C GLU A 99 -0.10 28.25 -7.45
N VAL A 100 0.37 28.33 -6.21
CA VAL A 100 -0.16 29.28 -5.23
C VAL A 100 0.73 30.51 -5.19
N GLY A 101 0.14 31.70 -5.42
CA GLY A 101 0.86 32.98 -5.38
C GLY A 101 1.26 33.47 -3.96
N LYS A 102 0.87 32.73 -2.88
CA LYS A 102 1.26 33.05 -1.51
C LYS A 102 2.68 32.54 -1.23
N SER A 103 3.42 33.26 -0.40
CA SER A 103 4.73 32.77 0.07
C SER A 103 4.57 31.49 0.89
N SER A 104 5.59 30.62 0.85
CA SER A 104 5.61 29.37 1.63
C SER A 104 5.43 29.62 3.14
N ASP A 105 5.95 30.72 3.67
CA ASP A 105 5.81 31.05 5.09
C ASP A 105 4.37 31.38 5.49
N LEU A 106 3.64 32.08 4.62
CA LEU A 106 2.22 32.38 4.86
C LEU A 106 1.38 31.08 4.79
N VAL A 107 1.65 30.23 3.81
CA VAL A 107 0.98 28.92 3.71
C VAL A 107 1.28 28.05 4.94
N LEU A 108 2.53 28.04 5.41
CA LEU A 108 2.89 27.30 6.62
C LEU A 108 2.14 27.85 7.86
N THR A 109 2.03 29.17 7.98
CA THR A 109 1.29 29.81 9.07
C THR A 109 -0.19 29.40 9.04
N ASP A 110 -0.83 29.44 7.87
CA ASP A 110 -2.22 29.00 7.67
C ASP A 110 -2.39 27.51 8.06
N LEU A 111 -1.44 26.64 7.66
CA LEU A 111 -1.45 25.23 8.02
C LEU A 111 -1.26 24.97 9.52
N VAL A 112 -0.46 25.78 10.21
CA VAL A 112 -0.24 25.68 11.66
C VAL A 112 -1.50 26.07 12.42
N GLN A 113 -2.17 27.16 11.99
CA GLN A 113 -3.33 27.72 12.65
C GLN A 113 -4.64 26.97 12.35
N GLY A 114 -4.73 26.34 11.20
CA GLY A 114 -5.99 25.89 10.59
C GLY A 114 -6.90 24.94 11.39
N LEU A 115 -6.39 24.25 12.41
CA LEU A 115 -7.18 23.40 13.32
C LEU A 115 -6.88 23.75 14.80
N ALA A 116 -6.49 24.99 15.07
CA ALA A 116 -6.09 25.42 16.42
C ALA A 116 -7.22 25.22 17.44
N ASP A 117 -8.47 25.47 17.05
CA ASP A 117 -9.65 25.40 17.91
C ASP A 117 -10.01 23.97 18.37
N LEU A 118 -9.49 22.94 17.70
CA LEU A 118 -9.65 21.54 18.13
C LEU A 118 -8.63 21.18 19.24
N ASN A 119 -8.74 21.85 20.38
CA ASN A 119 -7.82 21.73 21.51
C ASN A 119 -7.86 20.36 22.21
N THR A 120 -8.90 19.55 21.97
CA THR A 120 -9.05 18.18 22.53
C THR A 120 -8.07 17.18 21.94
N LEU A 121 -7.48 17.48 20.80
CA LEU A 121 -6.49 16.64 20.14
C LEU A 121 -5.10 17.24 20.30
N PRO A 122 -4.11 16.43 20.75
CA PRO A 122 -2.80 16.96 21.05
C PRO A 122 -2.13 17.54 19.79
N ALA A 123 -1.77 18.81 19.85
CA ALA A 123 -0.92 19.46 18.85
C ALA A 123 0.53 18.97 18.99
N LYS A 124 1.26 18.92 17.89
CA LYS A 124 2.71 18.75 17.93
C LYS A 124 3.37 20.12 18.07
N ALA A 125 4.51 20.20 18.75
CA ALA A 125 5.28 21.42 18.86
C ALA A 125 5.73 21.99 17.49
N ASN A 126 6.05 23.27 17.46
CA ASN A 126 6.22 24.23 16.37
C ASN A 126 7.28 23.95 15.26
N ASP A 127 7.68 22.71 14.99
CA ASP A 127 8.65 22.36 13.96
C ASP A 127 8.03 21.80 12.66
N GLY A 128 6.80 22.18 12.38
CA GLY A 128 6.08 21.79 11.17
C GLY A 128 6.69 22.37 9.90
N ALA A 129 6.52 21.69 8.79
CA ALA A 129 6.90 22.17 7.46
C ALA A 129 5.82 21.82 6.44
N ILE A 130 5.73 22.61 5.37
CA ILE A 130 4.89 22.27 4.23
C ILE A 130 5.35 20.91 3.69
N PRO A 131 4.43 19.98 3.39
CA PRO A 131 4.75 18.75 2.67
C PRO A 131 5.51 19.02 1.39
N TYR A 132 6.25 18.05 0.90
CA TYR A 132 6.85 18.16 -0.43
C TYR A 132 6.40 17.00 -1.33
N GLY A 133 6.20 17.33 -2.61
CA GLY A 133 5.88 16.37 -3.65
C GLY A 133 7.13 15.72 -4.22
N TYR A 134 7.06 14.44 -4.48
CA TYR A 134 8.09 13.70 -5.19
C TYR A 134 7.47 12.58 -6.03
N LEU A 135 8.24 12.03 -6.95
CA LEU A 135 7.81 10.89 -7.74
C LEU A 135 8.48 9.60 -7.28
N MET A 136 7.79 8.49 -7.48
CA MET A 136 8.30 7.16 -7.22
C MET A 136 8.04 6.26 -8.44
N PRO A 137 9.10 5.79 -9.15
CA PRO A 137 8.96 4.93 -10.31
C PRO A 137 8.25 3.62 -9.95
N LYS A 138 7.36 3.13 -10.82
CA LYS A 138 6.66 1.87 -10.61
C LYS A 138 7.58 0.69 -10.95
N SER A 139 7.64 -0.33 -10.10
CA SER A 139 8.50 -1.51 -10.33
C SER A 139 8.16 -2.31 -11.59
N LYS A 140 6.91 -2.27 -12.04
CA LYS A 140 6.45 -2.95 -13.27
C LYS A 140 6.87 -2.20 -14.55
N ASP A 141 6.98 -0.87 -14.48
CA ASP A 141 7.32 0.01 -15.59
C ASP A 141 7.98 1.28 -15.04
N LEU A 142 9.29 1.37 -15.17
CA LEU A 142 10.08 2.49 -14.64
C LEU A 142 9.81 3.82 -15.35
N ASN A 143 9.13 3.81 -16.52
CA ASN A 143 8.70 5.02 -17.20
C ASN A 143 7.44 5.62 -16.56
N LYS A 144 6.67 4.81 -15.83
CA LYS A 144 5.51 5.27 -15.07
C LYS A 144 5.92 5.57 -13.63
N SER A 145 5.39 6.65 -13.09
CA SER A 145 5.67 7.08 -11.71
C SER A 145 4.37 7.34 -10.95
N ARG A 146 4.46 7.26 -9.62
CA ARG A 146 3.41 7.69 -8.71
C ARG A 146 3.73 9.07 -8.17
N PRO A 147 2.78 10.02 -8.15
CA PRO A 147 2.90 11.25 -7.38
C PRO A 147 2.75 10.91 -5.90
N VAL A 148 3.69 11.35 -5.08
CA VAL A 148 3.64 11.14 -3.62
C VAL A 148 3.88 12.47 -2.92
N VAL A 149 3.02 12.80 -1.96
CA VAL A 149 3.17 13.99 -1.12
C VAL A 149 3.56 13.56 0.28
N LEU A 150 4.73 13.99 0.77
CA LEU A 150 5.28 13.55 2.04
C LEU A 150 4.77 14.36 3.23
N TYR A 151 3.83 13.81 3.98
CA TYR A 151 3.24 14.42 5.19
C TYR A 151 4.08 14.25 6.46
N PHE A 152 5.36 13.89 6.35
CA PHE A 152 6.17 13.55 7.51
C PHE A 152 6.25 14.70 8.55
N LYS A 153 6.44 15.93 8.09
CA LYS A 153 6.51 17.14 8.93
C LYS A 153 5.27 18.03 8.85
N HIS A 154 4.16 17.52 8.28
CA HIS A 154 2.93 18.32 8.19
C HIS A 154 2.47 18.79 9.58
N PRO A 155 2.17 20.10 9.81
CA PRO A 155 1.82 20.63 11.12
C PRO A 155 0.68 19.90 11.80
N GLN A 156 -0.39 19.61 11.06
CA GLN A 156 -1.58 18.94 11.57
C GLN A 156 -1.53 17.40 11.47
N LYS A 157 -0.38 16.79 11.09
CA LYS A 157 -0.24 15.33 10.88
C LYS A 157 -0.86 14.50 11.99
N ARG A 158 -0.77 14.94 13.25
CA ARG A 158 -1.28 14.19 14.38
C ARG A 158 -2.81 14.17 14.37
N LYS A 159 -3.45 15.32 14.19
CA LYS A 159 -4.92 15.45 14.11
C LYS A 159 -5.46 14.66 12.91
N LEU A 160 -4.81 14.79 11.74
CA LEU A 160 -5.14 14.00 10.54
C LEU A 160 -5.01 12.50 10.77
N ASN A 161 -3.99 12.05 11.50
CA ASN A 161 -3.82 10.62 11.83
C ASN A 161 -4.92 10.11 12.77
N PHE A 162 -5.35 10.93 13.73
CA PHE A 162 -6.47 10.58 14.60
C PHE A 162 -7.77 10.49 13.83
N ALA A 163 -8.09 11.49 13.01
CA ALA A 163 -9.29 11.52 12.19
C ALA A 163 -9.31 10.37 11.17
N GLY A 164 -8.22 10.14 10.44
CA GLY A 164 -8.14 9.05 9.46
C GLY A 164 -8.30 7.67 10.09
N ARG A 165 -7.72 7.43 11.28
CA ARG A 165 -7.88 6.17 12.01
C ARG A 165 -9.29 5.99 12.56
N ALA A 166 -9.90 7.06 13.08
CA ALA A 166 -11.27 7.04 13.55
C ALA A 166 -12.26 6.78 12.41
N LEU A 167 -12.10 7.48 11.29
CA LEU A 167 -12.92 7.28 10.10
C LEU A 167 -12.79 5.86 9.54
N MET A 168 -11.57 5.32 9.40
CA MET A 168 -11.35 3.94 8.95
C MET A 168 -12.02 2.93 9.88
N TRP A 169 -11.93 3.12 11.20
CA TRP A 169 -12.61 2.28 12.17
C TRP A 169 -14.13 2.37 12.02
N LEU A 170 -14.66 3.58 11.78
CA LEU A 170 -16.09 3.81 11.60
C LEU A 170 -16.61 3.07 10.36
N LEU A 171 -15.93 3.20 9.23
CA LEU A 171 -16.26 2.48 7.99
C LEU A 171 -16.30 0.97 8.22
N HIS A 172 -15.26 0.42 8.86
CA HIS A 172 -15.23 -0.99 9.24
C HIS A 172 -16.42 -1.39 10.13
N ARG A 173 -16.79 -0.55 11.11
CA ARG A 173 -17.90 -0.81 12.01
C ARG A 173 -19.25 -0.81 11.29
N LEU A 174 -19.45 0.14 10.37
CA LEU A 174 -20.66 0.23 9.55
C LEU A 174 -20.82 -0.99 8.63
N GLN A 175 -19.73 -1.40 7.98
CA GLN A 175 -19.70 -2.58 7.13
C GLN A 175 -20.00 -3.86 7.94
N HIS A 176 -19.30 -4.06 9.05
CA HIS A 176 -19.45 -5.24 9.90
C HIS A 176 -20.85 -5.39 10.51
N LYS A 177 -21.54 -4.27 10.75
CA LYS A 177 -22.94 -4.28 11.20
C LYS A 177 -23.97 -4.44 10.06
N GLY A 178 -23.53 -4.61 8.81
CA GLY A 178 -24.41 -4.74 7.65
C GLY A 178 -25.19 -3.45 7.33
N LEU A 179 -24.70 -2.29 7.80
CA LEU A 179 -25.33 -1.00 7.56
C LEU A 179 -24.99 -0.41 6.19
N SER A 180 -24.01 -0.97 5.53
CA SER A 180 -23.66 -0.67 4.15
C SER A 180 -23.72 -1.94 3.31
N LYS A 181 -24.23 -1.81 2.08
CA LYS A 181 -24.28 -2.87 1.06
C LYS A 181 -22.99 -2.90 0.22
N SER A 182 -21.90 -2.38 0.75
CA SER A 182 -20.61 -2.32 0.02
C SER A 182 -19.83 -3.64 0.11
N PHE A 183 -18.81 -3.76 -0.72
CA PHE A 183 -17.91 -4.90 -0.79
C PHE A 183 -16.58 -4.64 -0.06
N SER A 184 -16.48 -3.56 0.71
CA SER A 184 -15.23 -3.09 1.32
C SER A 184 -14.60 -4.12 2.24
N SER A 185 -13.35 -4.46 1.95
CA SER A 185 -12.44 -5.25 2.79
C SER A 185 -11.43 -4.32 3.46
N PHE A 186 -11.11 -4.58 4.71
CA PHE A 186 -10.23 -3.73 5.50
C PHE A 186 -8.87 -4.37 5.75
N ASP A 187 -8.72 -5.63 5.35
CA ASP A 187 -7.47 -6.39 5.43
C ASP A 187 -7.33 -7.26 4.18
N THR A 188 -6.12 -7.33 3.63
CA THR A 188 -5.84 -8.16 2.45
C THR A 188 -6.10 -9.65 2.68
N ARG A 189 -6.21 -10.07 3.95
CA ARG A 189 -6.51 -11.45 4.37
C ARG A 189 -7.99 -11.79 4.36
N ASP A 190 -8.87 -10.79 4.32
CA ASP A 190 -10.32 -10.96 4.46
C ASP A 190 -10.86 -11.89 3.36
N TYR A 191 -10.37 -11.75 2.12
CA TYR A 191 -10.75 -12.59 1.01
C TYR A 191 -10.47 -14.08 1.28
N ALA A 192 -9.22 -14.45 1.57
CA ALA A 192 -8.85 -15.84 1.81
C ALA A 192 -9.54 -16.44 3.04
N ALA A 193 -9.72 -15.63 4.10
CA ALA A 193 -10.42 -16.04 5.31
C ALA A 193 -11.92 -16.29 5.07
N THR A 194 -12.59 -15.39 4.34
CA THR A 194 -14.02 -15.52 4.04
C THR A 194 -14.31 -16.68 3.10
N MET A 195 -13.45 -16.91 2.11
CA MET A 195 -13.69 -17.91 1.06
C MET A 195 -13.13 -19.29 1.39
N ALA A 196 -12.55 -19.51 2.59
CA ALA A 196 -11.86 -20.73 2.97
C ALA A 196 -12.71 -22.00 2.83
N ASP A 197 -13.99 -21.93 3.23
CA ASP A 197 -14.92 -23.07 3.22
C ASP A 197 -16.11 -22.84 2.28
N VAL A 198 -15.99 -21.83 1.40
CA VAL A 198 -17.07 -21.48 0.47
C VAL A 198 -17.02 -22.32 -0.78
N LYS A 199 -18.16 -22.88 -1.14
CA LYS A 199 -18.42 -23.45 -2.46
C LYS A 199 -19.42 -22.54 -3.18
N LEU A 200 -18.98 -21.96 -4.30
CA LEU A 200 -19.83 -21.08 -5.12
C LEU A 200 -20.81 -21.90 -5.95
N PRO A 201 -21.96 -21.33 -6.35
CA PRO A 201 -22.84 -21.96 -7.32
C PRO A 201 -22.10 -22.27 -8.62
N PRO A 202 -22.38 -23.43 -9.27
CA PRO A 202 -21.84 -23.72 -10.60
C PRO A 202 -22.19 -22.61 -11.59
N GLY A 203 -21.25 -22.27 -12.47
CA GLY A 203 -21.44 -21.23 -13.47
C GLY A 203 -21.24 -19.79 -12.95
N THR A 204 -20.85 -19.60 -11.67
CA THR A 204 -20.49 -18.30 -11.12
C THR A 204 -19.45 -17.60 -12.00
N LYS A 205 -19.71 -16.34 -12.33
CA LYS A 205 -18.81 -15.48 -13.10
C LYS A 205 -17.92 -14.68 -12.15
N VAL A 206 -16.67 -14.48 -12.57
CA VAL A 206 -15.70 -13.68 -11.82
C VAL A 206 -15.48 -12.37 -12.55
N TYR A 207 -15.63 -11.26 -11.83
CA TYR A 207 -15.27 -9.94 -12.30
C TYR A 207 -14.11 -9.40 -11.47
N LEU A 208 -13.04 -8.97 -12.13
CA LEU A 208 -11.87 -8.33 -11.54
C LEU A 208 -11.77 -6.91 -12.08
N GLY A 209 -11.51 -5.94 -11.23
CA GLY A 209 -11.37 -4.57 -11.66
C GLY A 209 -10.41 -3.77 -10.79
N ASP A 210 -9.77 -2.76 -11.38
CA ASP A 210 -8.90 -1.78 -10.73
C ASP A 210 -9.46 -0.38 -10.96
N VAL A 211 -9.61 0.42 -9.90
CA VAL A 211 -10.06 1.81 -10.03
C VAL A 211 -8.90 2.68 -10.47
N LYS A 212 -8.90 3.04 -11.76
CA LYS A 212 -7.82 3.78 -12.39
C LYS A 212 -7.53 5.11 -11.72
N ASN A 213 -6.25 5.30 -11.33
CA ASN A 213 -5.78 6.56 -10.77
C ASN A 213 -6.68 7.09 -9.63
N MET A 214 -7.23 6.19 -8.82
CA MET A 214 -8.22 6.50 -7.80
C MET A 214 -7.88 7.73 -6.96
N TYR A 215 -6.69 7.78 -6.38
CA TYR A 215 -6.27 8.86 -5.48
C TYR A 215 -6.24 10.23 -6.16
N THR A 216 -5.93 10.29 -7.45
CA THR A 216 -5.88 11.56 -8.19
C THR A 216 -7.23 11.98 -8.77
N ASN A 217 -8.18 11.06 -8.89
CA ASN A 217 -9.47 11.31 -9.55
C ASN A 217 -10.65 11.48 -8.60
N ILE A 218 -10.45 11.39 -7.28
CA ILE A 218 -11.54 11.65 -6.31
C ILE A 218 -11.90 13.13 -6.33
N ASP A 219 -13.14 13.45 -6.69
CA ASP A 219 -13.66 14.82 -6.66
C ASP A 219 -13.94 15.28 -5.23
N HIS A 220 -13.53 16.51 -4.89
CA HIS A 220 -13.67 17.07 -3.53
C HIS A 220 -15.14 17.37 -3.17
N VAL A 221 -15.99 17.73 -4.14
CA VAL A 221 -17.41 17.99 -3.89
C VAL A 221 -18.11 16.68 -3.51
N ASN A 222 -17.93 15.65 -4.36
CA ASN A 222 -18.45 14.32 -4.10
C ASN A 222 -17.90 13.75 -2.78
N LEU A 223 -16.61 13.93 -2.49
CA LEU A 223 -15.99 13.46 -1.25
C LEU A 223 -16.66 14.06 -0.01
N ASN A 224 -16.99 15.35 -0.02
CA ASN A 224 -17.72 15.99 1.09
C ASN A 224 -19.12 15.42 1.29
N GLU A 225 -19.84 15.07 0.23
CA GLU A 225 -21.12 14.40 0.30
C GLU A 225 -21.02 12.99 0.88
N VAL A 226 -20.01 12.25 0.42
CA VAL A 226 -19.70 10.90 0.92
C VAL A 226 -19.42 10.92 2.43
N ILE A 227 -18.60 11.85 2.90
CA ILE A 227 -18.29 11.95 4.33
C ILE A 227 -19.54 12.28 5.15
N ARG A 228 -20.38 13.21 4.70
CA ARG A 228 -21.66 13.48 5.35
C ARG A 228 -22.54 12.25 5.40
N TRP A 229 -22.61 11.47 4.31
CA TRP A 229 -23.38 10.23 4.26
C TRP A 229 -22.88 9.22 5.30
N VAL A 230 -21.56 8.97 5.36
CA VAL A 230 -20.94 8.07 6.33
C VAL A 230 -21.28 8.48 7.76
N LEU A 231 -21.08 9.76 8.08
CA LEU A 231 -21.32 10.28 9.43
C LEU A 231 -22.81 10.27 9.81
N ASN A 232 -23.71 10.56 8.87
CA ASN A 232 -25.15 10.47 9.10
C ASN A 232 -25.60 9.03 9.30
N LEU A 233 -25.05 8.08 8.52
CA LEU A 233 -25.29 6.67 8.71
C LEU A 233 -24.85 6.19 10.11
N ALA A 234 -23.70 6.71 10.57
CA ALA A 234 -23.20 6.45 11.91
C ALA A 234 -24.09 7.07 13.00
N ARG A 235 -24.45 8.36 12.88
CA ARG A 235 -25.35 9.05 13.83
C ARG A 235 -26.67 8.31 13.97
N LYS A 236 -27.27 7.91 12.85
CA LYS A 236 -28.56 7.20 12.84
C LYS A 236 -28.51 5.83 13.53
N ASN A 237 -27.41 5.08 13.37
CA ASN A 237 -27.37 3.67 13.77
C ASN A 237 -26.47 3.37 14.98
N LEU A 238 -25.54 4.26 15.31
CA LEU A 238 -24.58 4.06 16.41
C LEU A 238 -24.75 5.09 17.53
N GLY A 239 -25.46 6.18 17.29
CA GLY A 239 -25.73 7.25 18.25
C GLY A 239 -25.28 8.63 17.79
N HIS A 240 -26.04 9.66 18.15
CA HIS A 240 -25.76 11.06 17.76
C HIS A 240 -24.50 11.60 18.42
N ASP A 241 -24.29 11.30 19.71
CA ASP A 241 -23.17 11.78 20.51
C ASP A 241 -21.97 10.82 20.46
N LEU A 242 -21.86 10.06 19.38
CA LEU A 242 -20.82 9.06 19.22
C LEU A 242 -19.42 9.69 19.28
N SER A 243 -18.62 9.21 20.21
CA SER A 243 -17.20 9.54 20.32
C SER A 243 -16.34 8.28 20.18
N ILE A 244 -15.25 8.40 19.42
CA ILE A 244 -14.32 7.31 19.13
C ILE A 244 -13.03 7.56 19.91
N PHE A 245 -12.59 6.58 20.68
CA PHE A 245 -11.28 6.62 21.32
C PHE A 245 -10.22 6.08 20.37
N VAL A 246 -9.22 6.91 20.07
CA VAL A 246 -8.10 6.55 19.20
C VAL A 246 -6.82 6.44 20.04
N PRO A 247 -6.29 5.21 20.25
CA PRO A 247 -5.05 5.03 21.00
C PRO A 247 -3.85 5.68 20.29
N ASN A 248 -2.88 6.19 21.09
CA ASN A 248 -1.63 6.74 20.53
C ASN A 248 -0.82 5.65 19.79
N ALA A 249 -0.80 4.44 20.32
CA ALA A 249 -0.11 3.31 19.70
C ALA A 249 -0.84 2.87 18.40
N LYS A 250 -0.13 2.91 17.28
CA LYS A 250 -0.67 2.50 15.97
C LYS A 250 -1.07 1.02 15.90
N SER A 251 -0.48 0.17 16.72
CA SER A 251 -0.81 -1.26 16.82
C SER A 251 -2.13 -1.54 17.53
N LYS A 252 -2.70 -0.56 18.23
CA LYS A 252 -4.00 -0.70 18.90
C LYS A 252 -5.10 -0.12 18.02
N ARG A 253 -6.22 -0.82 17.92
CA ARG A 253 -7.39 -0.38 17.15
C ARG A 253 -8.17 0.69 17.93
N PRO A 254 -8.81 1.65 17.26
CA PRO A 254 -9.80 2.52 17.87
C PRO A 254 -11.00 1.72 18.37
N CYS A 255 -11.75 2.28 19.32
CA CYS A 255 -12.97 1.71 19.88
C CYS A 255 -13.97 2.82 20.24
N LEU A 256 -15.15 2.48 20.68
CA LEU A 256 -16.05 3.46 21.29
C LEU A 256 -15.40 4.08 22.53
N ALA A 257 -15.71 5.33 22.80
CA ALA A 257 -15.05 6.06 23.89
C ALA A 257 -15.40 5.53 25.30
N ASP A 258 -16.55 4.89 25.45
CA ASP A 258 -17.03 4.19 26.64
C ASP A 258 -16.42 2.77 26.79
N GLU A 259 -16.01 2.15 25.68
CA GLU A 259 -15.30 0.86 25.68
C GLU A 259 -13.78 1.00 25.93
N ALA A 260 -13.27 2.24 26.02
CA ALA A 260 -11.84 2.49 26.13
C ALA A 260 -11.28 1.96 27.48
N GLN A 261 -10.23 1.15 27.40
CA GLN A 261 -9.55 0.63 28.60
C GLN A 261 -8.87 1.75 29.38
N ALA A 262 -9.05 1.78 30.69
CA ALA A 262 -8.37 2.72 31.58
C ALA A 262 -6.83 2.61 31.44
N GLY A 263 -6.15 3.76 31.48
CA GLY A 263 -4.69 3.82 31.41
C GLY A 263 -4.09 3.68 29.99
N VAL A 264 -4.88 3.44 28.95
CA VAL A 264 -4.38 3.44 27.56
C VAL A 264 -4.24 4.89 27.07
N PRO A 265 -3.02 5.34 26.72
CA PRO A 265 -2.84 6.68 26.16
C PRO A 265 -3.52 6.83 24.79
N GLY A 266 -4.35 7.85 24.64
CA GLY A 266 -5.10 8.13 23.42
C GLY A 266 -5.92 9.41 23.54
N SER A 267 -6.75 9.70 22.55
CA SER A 267 -7.66 10.84 22.57
C SER A 267 -9.04 10.43 22.06
N LYS A 268 -10.07 11.10 22.55
CA LYS A 268 -11.43 10.97 22.04
C LYS A 268 -11.63 11.95 20.88
N ILE A 269 -12.39 11.53 19.88
CA ILE A 269 -12.78 12.34 18.73
C ILE A 269 -14.27 12.14 18.44
N SER A 270 -15.02 13.23 18.32
CA SER A 270 -16.43 13.20 17.94
C SER A 270 -16.59 13.05 16.43
N LEU A 271 -17.81 12.73 15.98
CA LEU A 271 -18.12 12.69 14.55
C LEU A 271 -17.97 14.07 13.89
N ASP A 272 -18.35 15.13 14.61
CA ASP A 272 -18.22 16.51 14.12
C ASP A 272 -16.76 16.92 13.94
N ASN A 273 -15.89 16.56 14.89
CA ASN A 273 -14.45 16.81 14.77
C ASN A 273 -13.83 16.01 13.59
N ILE A 274 -14.31 14.79 13.32
CA ILE A 274 -13.87 14.05 12.13
C ILE A 274 -14.27 14.80 10.87
N GLU A 275 -15.50 15.27 10.79
CA GLU A 275 -16.01 16.02 9.65
C GLU A 275 -15.21 17.30 9.41
N GLU A 276 -14.98 18.08 10.46
CA GLU A 276 -14.22 19.33 10.41
C GLU A 276 -12.77 19.09 9.94
N ILE A 277 -12.07 18.10 10.55
CA ILE A 277 -10.68 17.79 10.18
C ILE A 277 -10.58 17.33 8.73
N VAL A 278 -11.50 16.48 8.28
CA VAL A 278 -11.49 15.98 6.90
C VAL A 278 -11.78 17.11 5.91
N LYS A 279 -12.78 17.94 6.15
CA LYS A 279 -13.09 19.10 5.31
C LYS A 279 -11.88 20.05 5.22
N TRP A 280 -11.25 20.29 6.36
CA TRP A 280 -10.05 21.14 6.40
C TRP A 280 -8.89 20.51 5.63
N ASP A 281 -8.61 19.21 5.79
CA ASP A 281 -7.53 18.49 5.08
C ASP A 281 -7.72 18.60 3.57
N VAL A 282 -8.93 18.31 3.08
CA VAL A 282 -9.28 18.36 1.65
C VAL A 282 -9.17 19.77 1.07
N ALA A 283 -9.53 20.79 1.84
CA ALA A 283 -9.43 22.19 1.40
C ALA A 283 -7.99 22.74 1.41
N ASN A 284 -7.08 22.12 2.18
CA ASN A 284 -5.75 22.65 2.46
C ASN A 284 -4.62 21.69 2.06
N ILE A 285 -4.75 21.04 0.92
CA ILE A 285 -3.72 20.13 0.39
C ILE A 285 -2.61 20.93 -0.28
N TYR A 286 -1.71 21.52 0.53
CA TYR A 286 -0.56 22.27 0.04
C TYR A 286 0.72 21.46 0.14
N PHE A 287 1.60 21.60 -0.87
CA PHE A 287 2.94 20.99 -0.87
C PHE A 287 3.90 21.80 -1.74
N THR A 288 5.20 21.60 -1.56
CA THR A 288 6.24 22.24 -2.37
C THR A 288 6.75 21.31 -3.47
N LEU A 289 7.05 21.86 -4.64
CA LEU A 289 7.77 21.24 -5.75
C LEU A 289 8.97 22.14 -6.08
N GLY A 290 10.13 21.80 -5.55
CA GLY A 290 11.28 22.70 -5.60
C GLY A 290 11.01 23.99 -4.84
N ASP A 291 11.03 25.12 -5.55
CA ASP A 291 10.76 26.47 -5.04
C ASP A 291 9.28 26.89 -5.13
N LYS A 292 8.46 26.11 -5.85
CA LYS A 292 7.04 26.41 -6.02
C LYS A 292 6.19 25.82 -4.91
N THR A 293 5.18 26.56 -4.47
CA THR A 293 4.11 26.04 -3.62
C THR A 293 2.90 25.71 -4.48
N VAL A 294 2.39 24.51 -4.35
CA VAL A 294 1.30 23.96 -5.15
C VAL A 294 0.15 23.54 -4.23
N ARG A 295 -1.08 23.74 -4.66
CA ARG A 295 -2.29 23.22 -4.05
C ARG A 295 -2.89 22.14 -4.93
N GLN A 296 -3.30 21.02 -4.34
CA GLN A 296 -4.07 20.00 -5.03
C GLN A 296 -5.56 20.38 -4.95
N THR A 297 -6.19 20.53 -6.11
CA THR A 297 -7.59 20.98 -6.28
C THR A 297 -8.54 19.81 -6.56
N MET A 298 -8.00 18.69 -7.00
CA MET A 298 -8.72 17.45 -7.26
C MET A 298 -7.92 16.25 -6.79
N GLY A 299 -8.57 15.20 -6.35
CA GLY A 299 -7.93 14.01 -5.79
C GLY A 299 -7.52 14.18 -4.34
N ILE A 300 -6.97 13.14 -3.77
CA ILE A 300 -6.43 13.09 -2.40
C ILE A 300 -4.95 12.70 -2.44
N PRO A 301 -4.10 13.29 -1.58
CA PRO A 301 -2.66 13.07 -1.67
C PRO A 301 -2.25 11.69 -1.21
N MET A 302 -1.42 11.01 -2.01
CA MET A 302 -0.79 9.75 -1.59
C MET A 302 0.24 10.02 -0.49
N GLY A 303 -0.22 10.14 0.75
CA GLY A 303 0.65 10.41 1.90
C GLY A 303 -0.06 11.10 3.06
N SER A 304 -1.25 11.69 2.85
CA SER A 304 -2.08 12.13 3.97
C SER A 304 -2.56 10.93 4.78
N PRO A 305 -2.56 11.04 6.11
CA PRO A 305 -3.12 10.01 6.98
C PRO A 305 -4.62 9.75 6.78
N CYS A 306 -5.37 10.70 6.24
CA CYS A 306 -6.80 10.57 5.96
C CYS A 306 -7.08 9.83 4.63
N SER A 307 -6.19 9.96 3.64
CA SER A 307 -6.45 9.49 2.27
C SER A 307 -6.89 8.03 2.16
N PRO A 308 -6.32 7.05 2.89
CA PRO A 308 -6.81 5.66 2.79
C PRO A 308 -8.28 5.52 3.23
N ALA A 309 -8.69 6.21 4.30
CA ALA A 309 -10.07 6.15 4.78
C ALA A 309 -11.03 6.88 3.83
N LEU A 310 -10.59 7.99 3.23
CA LEU A 310 -11.36 8.74 2.25
C LEU A 310 -11.60 7.92 0.97
N ALA A 311 -10.57 7.23 0.48
CA ALA A 311 -10.68 6.35 -0.67
C ALA A 311 -11.71 5.23 -0.42
N VAL A 312 -11.60 4.53 0.72
CA VAL A 312 -12.57 3.48 1.10
C VAL A 312 -13.98 4.06 1.24
N ALA A 313 -14.14 5.24 1.83
CA ALA A 313 -15.46 5.87 1.99
C ALA A 313 -16.15 6.13 0.65
N VAL A 314 -15.40 6.64 -0.34
CA VAL A 314 -15.92 6.92 -1.69
C VAL A 314 -16.40 5.64 -2.35
N CYS A 315 -15.62 4.58 -2.33
CA CYS A 315 -16.01 3.31 -2.91
C CYS A 315 -17.18 2.67 -2.16
N MET A 316 -17.15 2.70 -0.83
CA MET A 316 -18.23 2.18 0.02
C MET A 316 -19.58 2.85 -0.27
N HIS A 317 -19.59 4.17 -0.47
CA HIS A 317 -20.79 4.92 -0.83
C HIS A 317 -21.28 4.56 -2.24
N ALA A 318 -20.38 4.52 -3.22
CA ALA A 318 -20.72 4.18 -4.60
C ALA A 318 -21.31 2.77 -4.72
N GLU A 319 -20.68 1.79 -4.08
CA GLU A 319 -21.15 0.39 -4.05
C GLU A 319 -22.49 0.25 -3.34
N HIS A 320 -22.68 0.96 -2.23
CA HIS A 320 -23.97 0.98 -1.51
C HIS A 320 -25.08 1.50 -2.41
N ARG A 321 -24.86 2.63 -3.09
CA ARG A 321 -25.82 3.19 -4.03
C ARG A 321 -26.08 2.28 -5.23
N PHE A 322 -25.01 1.68 -5.78
CA PHE A 322 -25.13 0.73 -6.87
C PHE A 322 -26.04 -0.45 -6.49
N ALA A 323 -25.82 -1.05 -5.31
CA ALA A 323 -26.63 -2.16 -4.83
C ALA A 323 -28.09 -1.77 -4.52
N GLU A 324 -28.38 -0.48 -4.30
CA GLU A 324 -29.77 0.01 -4.17
C GLU A 324 -30.43 0.26 -5.52
N MET A 325 -29.68 0.76 -6.50
CA MET A 325 -30.20 1.10 -7.83
C MET A 325 -30.33 -0.13 -8.74
N HIS A 326 -29.49 -1.15 -8.51
CA HIS A 326 -29.40 -2.35 -9.37
C HIS A 326 -29.59 -3.65 -8.57
N PRO A 327 -30.76 -3.88 -7.94
CA PRO A 327 -31.03 -5.09 -7.18
C PRO A 327 -31.06 -6.36 -8.06
N GLU A 328 -31.19 -6.20 -9.38
CA GLU A 328 -31.11 -7.29 -10.38
C GLU A 328 -29.69 -7.87 -10.50
N VAL A 329 -28.64 -7.10 -10.19
CA VAL A 329 -27.26 -7.58 -10.22
C VAL A 329 -26.97 -8.40 -8.97
N VAL A 330 -27.00 -9.72 -9.12
CA VAL A 330 -26.80 -10.64 -7.99
C VAL A 330 -25.32 -10.91 -7.79
N VAL A 331 -24.78 -10.35 -6.71
CA VAL A 331 -23.40 -10.61 -6.24
C VAL A 331 -23.46 -11.66 -5.15
N HIS A 332 -22.83 -12.83 -5.38
CA HIS A 332 -22.72 -13.88 -4.35
C HIS A 332 -21.74 -13.48 -3.27
N TYR A 333 -20.56 -13.00 -3.69
CA TYR A 333 -19.51 -12.44 -2.82
C TYR A 333 -18.81 -11.30 -3.53
N GLY A 334 -18.50 -10.25 -2.78
CA GLY A 334 -17.73 -9.10 -3.27
C GLY A 334 -16.63 -8.72 -2.29
N PHE A 335 -15.49 -8.34 -2.83
CA PHE A 335 -14.33 -7.87 -2.07
C PHE A 335 -13.74 -6.65 -2.78
N HIS A 336 -13.63 -5.57 -2.06
CA HIS A 336 -13.01 -4.34 -2.54
C HIS A 336 -11.95 -3.87 -1.56
N TYR A 337 -10.73 -3.70 -2.02
CA TYR A 337 -9.61 -3.24 -1.20
C TYR A 337 -8.91 -2.07 -1.87
N ILE A 338 -9.22 -0.85 -1.44
CA ILE A 338 -8.73 0.45 -1.95
C ILE A 338 -9.10 0.64 -3.42
N ASP A 339 -8.28 0.16 -4.35
CA ASP A 339 -8.43 0.27 -5.80
C ASP A 339 -8.79 -1.07 -6.47
N ASP A 340 -8.54 -2.20 -5.81
CA ASP A 340 -8.77 -3.56 -6.34
C ASP A 340 -10.20 -4.06 -6.00
N LEU A 341 -10.99 -4.46 -7.00
CA LEU A 341 -12.34 -5.04 -6.88
C LEU A 341 -12.37 -6.48 -7.38
N LEU A 342 -13.00 -7.37 -6.60
CA LEU A 342 -13.32 -8.74 -6.99
C LEU A 342 -14.80 -9.02 -6.69
N LEU A 343 -15.58 -9.46 -7.70
CA LEU A 343 -16.95 -9.88 -7.54
C LEU A 343 -17.15 -11.30 -8.08
N PHE A 344 -17.93 -12.09 -7.34
CA PHE A 344 -18.49 -13.37 -7.77
C PHE A 344 -19.96 -13.17 -8.09
N LEU A 345 -20.32 -13.24 -9.37
CA LEU A 345 -21.62 -12.87 -9.90
C LEU A 345 -22.40 -14.12 -10.34
N ARG A 346 -23.73 -14.03 -10.27
CA ARG A 346 -24.60 -15.04 -10.90
C ARG A 346 -24.40 -15.05 -12.42
N GLU A 347 -24.35 -13.87 -13.02
CA GLU A 347 -24.17 -13.66 -14.46
C GLU A 347 -23.37 -12.39 -14.73
N ASN A 348 -22.78 -12.28 -15.90
CA ASN A 348 -22.08 -11.05 -16.29
C ASN A 348 -23.09 -9.90 -16.43
N SER A 349 -22.69 -8.72 -16.00
CA SER A 349 -23.49 -7.51 -16.13
C SER A 349 -22.63 -6.34 -16.60
N ASN A 350 -23.06 -5.71 -17.68
CA ASN A 350 -22.41 -4.49 -18.21
C ASN A 350 -22.57 -3.30 -17.25
N LEU A 351 -23.47 -3.39 -16.27
CA LEU A 351 -23.70 -2.35 -15.27
C LEU A 351 -22.52 -2.23 -14.30
N ILE A 352 -21.73 -3.29 -14.11
CA ILE A 352 -20.59 -3.31 -13.18
C ILE A 352 -19.58 -2.21 -13.49
N GLY A 353 -19.31 -1.93 -14.77
CA GLY A 353 -18.43 -0.82 -15.18
C GLY A 353 -18.87 0.57 -14.70
N GLY A 354 -20.14 0.73 -14.34
CA GLY A 354 -20.75 1.97 -13.83
C GLY A 354 -20.86 2.06 -12.30
N ILE A 355 -20.29 1.14 -11.53
CA ILE A 355 -20.34 1.17 -10.05
C ILE A 355 -19.80 2.50 -9.51
N TYR A 356 -18.66 2.94 -10.03
CA TYR A 356 -18.05 4.18 -9.58
C TYR A 356 -18.41 5.34 -10.52
N PRO A 357 -18.93 6.45 -9.98
CA PRO A 357 -19.30 7.60 -10.80
C PRO A 357 -18.06 8.30 -11.37
N PRO A 358 -18.16 8.95 -12.54
CA PRO A 358 -17.11 9.80 -13.05
C PRO A 358 -16.64 10.83 -12.00
N PRO A 359 -15.33 11.17 -11.98
CA PRO A 359 -14.29 10.78 -12.92
C PRO A 359 -13.58 9.44 -12.60
N LEU A 360 -14.07 8.67 -11.64
CA LEU A 360 -13.54 7.34 -11.33
C LEU A 360 -13.91 6.38 -12.47
N GLN A 361 -12.95 5.58 -12.89
CA GLN A 361 -13.13 4.58 -13.94
C GLN A 361 -12.66 3.23 -13.43
N LEU A 362 -13.51 2.22 -13.59
CA LEU A 362 -13.17 0.83 -13.31
C LEU A 362 -12.60 0.20 -14.57
N GLU A 363 -11.35 -0.25 -14.52
CA GLU A 363 -10.72 -1.02 -15.60
C GLU A 363 -10.84 -2.51 -15.27
N GLU A 364 -11.44 -3.27 -16.19
CA GLU A 364 -11.58 -4.71 -16.04
C GLU A 364 -10.23 -5.39 -16.23
N GLU A 365 -9.89 -6.32 -15.32
CA GLU A 365 -8.72 -7.18 -15.42
C GLU A 365 -9.15 -8.59 -15.84
N ALA A 366 -8.42 -9.20 -16.77
CA ALA A 366 -8.71 -10.56 -17.22
C ALA A 366 -7.96 -11.60 -16.38
N GLY A 367 -8.66 -12.67 -16.02
CA GLY A 367 -8.04 -13.93 -15.57
C GLY A 367 -7.70 -14.85 -16.74
N ILE A 368 -7.42 -16.10 -16.45
CA ILE A 368 -7.01 -17.14 -17.40
C ILE A 368 -8.02 -18.26 -17.38
N GLU A 369 -8.70 -18.51 -18.51
CA GLU A 369 -9.48 -19.71 -18.69
C GLU A 369 -8.57 -20.90 -19.01
N LEU A 370 -8.80 -22.03 -18.33
CA LEU A 370 -8.04 -23.26 -18.51
C LEU A 370 -8.86 -24.25 -19.35
N ALA A 371 -8.15 -25.21 -19.98
CA ALA A 371 -8.77 -26.22 -20.86
C ALA A 371 -9.81 -27.12 -20.15
N ASP A 372 -9.75 -27.23 -18.82
CA ASP A 372 -10.70 -28.00 -18.02
C ASP A 372 -11.92 -27.16 -17.58
N GLY A 373 -12.06 -25.93 -18.09
CA GLY A 373 -13.12 -24.99 -17.74
C GLY A 373 -12.93 -24.29 -16.40
N SER A 374 -11.78 -24.49 -15.73
CA SER A 374 -11.43 -23.71 -14.53
C SER A 374 -10.99 -22.30 -14.91
N TYR A 375 -11.18 -21.35 -14.02
CA TYR A 375 -10.76 -19.96 -14.19
C TYR A 375 -9.72 -19.58 -13.14
N GLU A 376 -8.55 -19.13 -13.57
CA GLU A 376 -7.46 -18.66 -12.68
C GLU A 376 -7.35 -17.15 -12.70
N PHE A 377 -7.21 -16.56 -11.52
CA PHE A 377 -7.06 -15.14 -11.38
C PHE A 377 -6.21 -14.76 -10.17
N ARG A 378 -5.76 -13.53 -10.18
CA ARG A 378 -5.03 -12.91 -9.08
C ARG A 378 -5.89 -11.86 -8.42
N PHE A 379 -6.00 -11.89 -7.09
CA PHE A 379 -6.57 -10.81 -6.30
C PHE A 379 -5.67 -10.51 -5.09
N LEU A 380 -5.20 -9.27 -4.97
CA LEU A 380 -4.27 -8.82 -3.92
C LEU A 380 -3.00 -9.71 -3.82
N GLU A 381 -2.79 -10.33 -2.67
CA GLU A 381 -1.69 -11.26 -2.40
C GLU A 381 -2.08 -12.74 -2.60
N THR A 382 -3.17 -13.02 -3.33
CA THR A 382 -3.62 -14.39 -3.60
C THR A 382 -3.59 -14.73 -5.09
N TRP A 383 -3.42 -16.00 -5.38
CA TRP A 383 -3.68 -16.64 -6.66
C TRP A 383 -4.79 -17.66 -6.44
N THR A 384 -5.88 -17.53 -7.19
CA THR A 384 -7.08 -18.34 -7.01
C THR A 384 -7.42 -19.07 -8.29
N ARG A 385 -7.80 -20.35 -8.16
CA ARG A 385 -8.41 -21.15 -9.21
C ARG A 385 -9.84 -21.49 -8.80
N LEU A 386 -10.80 -21.07 -9.61
CA LEU A 386 -12.21 -21.44 -9.51
C LEU A 386 -12.48 -22.60 -10.46
N THR A 387 -12.93 -23.73 -9.94
CA THR A 387 -13.32 -24.90 -10.73
C THR A 387 -14.75 -24.79 -11.22
N PRO A 388 -15.15 -25.52 -12.31
CA PRO A 388 -16.52 -25.46 -12.85
C PRO A 388 -17.60 -25.86 -11.84
N ASP A 389 -17.28 -26.72 -10.85
CA ASP A 389 -18.17 -27.12 -9.77
C ASP A 389 -18.23 -26.12 -8.60
N GLY A 390 -17.60 -24.96 -8.72
CA GLY A 390 -17.64 -23.85 -7.77
C GLY A 390 -16.66 -23.94 -6.61
N ARG A 391 -15.67 -24.83 -6.64
CA ARG A 391 -14.62 -24.90 -5.60
C ARG A 391 -13.53 -23.87 -5.87
N LEU A 392 -12.98 -23.35 -4.79
CA LEU A 392 -11.88 -22.39 -4.82
C LEU A 392 -10.60 -23.02 -4.28
N ASP A 393 -9.53 -22.96 -5.07
CA ASP A 393 -8.16 -23.26 -4.63
C ASP A 393 -7.40 -21.93 -4.50
N ILE A 394 -7.18 -21.49 -3.26
CA ILE A 394 -6.59 -20.17 -2.93
C ILE A 394 -5.20 -20.38 -2.36
N SER A 395 -4.20 -19.79 -2.98
CA SER A 395 -2.81 -19.83 -2.54
C SER A 395 -2.19 -18.45 -2.51
N HIS A 396 -1.23 -18.22 -1.61
CA HIS A 396 -0.48 -16.99 -1.55
C HIS A 396 0.27 -16.73 -2.86
N HIS A 397 0.06 -15.53 -3.43
CA HIS A 397 0.77 -15.08 -4.62
C HIS A 397 2.11 -14.46 -4.24
N HIS A 398 3.19 -15.16 -4.56
CA HIS A 398 4.53 -14.59 -4.42
C HIS A 398 4.96 -13.89 -5.71
N LYS A 399 5.32 -12.61 -5.62
CA LYS A 399 5.60 -11.74 -6.79
C LYS A 399 6.64 -12.32 -7.76
N ASN A 400 7.61 -13.08 -7.26
CA ASN A 400 8.67 -13.69 -8.09
C ASN A 400 8.28 -15.00 -8.75
N THR A 401 7.09 -15.57 -8.47
CA THR A 401 6.71 -16.91 -8.95
C THR A 401 6.64 -17.01 -10.47
N HIS A 402 6.19 -15.96 -11.14
CA HIS A 402 5.99 -15.93 -12.58
C HIS A 402 7.01 -15.05 -13.32
N GLN A 403 7.83 -14.27 -12.61
CA GLN A 403 8.79 -13.37 -13.23
C GLN A 403 10.01 -14.10 -13.80
N ALA A 404 10.49 -15.11 -13.09
CA ALA A 404 11.62 -15.92 -13.55
C ALA A 404 11.31 -16.66 -14.86
N SER A 405 10.09 -17.20 -15.00
CA SER A 405 9.62 -17.88 -16.24
C SER A 405 9.42 -16.93 -17.41
N ARG A 406 9.29 -15.62 -17.17
CA ARG A 406 9.12 -14.57 -18.19
C ARG A 406 10.40 -13.81 -18.50
N GLY A 407 11.54 -14.19 -17.93
CA GLY A 407 12.81 -13.45 -18.09
C GLY A 407 12.80 -12.06 -17.43
N GLN A 408 11.84 -11.75 -16.59
CA GLN A 408 11.73 -10.46 -15.92
C GLN A 408 12.64 -10.38 -14.68
N ALA A 409 13.11 -9.17 -14.36
CA ALA A 409 13.91 -8.93 -13.17
C ALA A 409 13.13 -9.28 -11.88
N GLN A 410 13.78 -9.98 -10.96
CA GLN A 410 13.17 -10.33 -9.68
C GLN A 410 12.96 -9.08 -8.82
N VAL A 411 11.75 -8.94 -8.28
CA VAL A 411 11.42 -7.90 -7.29
C VAL A 411 12.07 -8.24 -5.96
N LYS A 412 12.87 -7.33 -5.42
CA LYS A 412 13.53 -7.49 -4.12
C LYS A 412 12.59 -7.09 -2.99
N ASN A 413 11.79 -8.02 -2.51
CA ASN A 413 10.85 -7.77 -1.41
C ASN A 413 11.56 -7.53 -0.06
N VAL A 414 12.80 -7.95 0.07
CA VAL A 414 13.59 -7.88 1.31
C VAL A 414 14.98 -7.35 1.01
N ALA A 415 15.49 -6.46 1.85
CA ALA A 415 16.89 -6.07 1.79
C ALA A 415 17.78 -7.29 2.06
N HIS A 416 18.92 -7.38 1.36
CA HIS A 416 19.85 -8.49 1.55
C HIS A 416 20.27 -8.63 3.03
N PHE A 417 20.40 -9.86 3.51
CA PHE A 417 20.68 -10.10 4.94
C PHE A 417 22.06 -9.61 5.39
N SER A 418 23.01 -9.40 4.48
CA SER A 418 24.28 -8.71 4.77
C SER A 418 24.15 -7.17 4.81
N SER A 419 22.98 -6.60 4.50
CA SER A 419 22.76 -5.14 4.56
C SER A 419 22.80 -4.61 5.98
N HIS A 420 22.91 -3.26 6.12
CA HIS A 420 22.92 -2.58 7.42
C HIS A 420 21.53 -2.44 8.08
N VAL A 421 20.49 -2.98 7.48
CA VAL A 421 19.16 -3.04 8.12
C VAL A 421 19.29 -3.80 9.45
N PRO A 422 18.75 -3.26 10.56
CA PRO A 422 18.86 -3.90 11.88
C PRO A 422 18.36 -5.35 11.89
N PRO A 423 19.04 -6.28 12.62
CA PRO A 423 18.66 -7.70 12.64
C PRO A 423 17.22 -7.97 13.02
N HIS A 424 16.66 -7.22 13.98
CA HIS A 424 15.26 -7.35 14.40
C HIS A 424 14.27 -6.99 13.28
N GLN A 425 14.60 -6.03 12.40
CA GLN A 425 13.76 -5.69 11.25
C GLN A 425 13.82 -6.78 10.18
N LYS A 426 14.99 -7.35 9.92
CA LYS A 426 15.16 -8.50 9.01
C LYS A 426 14.36 -9.70 9.52
N PHE A 427 14.49 -10.03 10.81
CA PHE A 427 13.70 -11.08 11.45
C PHE A 427 12.20 -10.81 11.34
N GLY A 428 11.76 -9.59 11.65
CA GLY A 428 10.37 -9.17 11.52
C GLY A 428 9.80 -9.34 10.09
N ARG A 429 10.64 -9.11 9.07
CA ARG A 429 10.28 -9.36 7.66
C ARG A 429 10.05 -10.83 7.36
N VAL A 430 10.90 -11.75 7.88
CA VAL A 430 10.72 -13.20 7.71
C VAL A 430 9.40 -13.65 8.36
N VAL A 431 9.16 -13.25 9.61
CA VAL A 431 7.92 -13.58 10.33
C VAL A 431 6.70 -12.99 9.60
N GLY A 432 6.80 -11.73 9.12
CA GLY A 432 5.74 -11.09 8.35
C GLY A 432 5.39 -11.84 7.06
N ALA A 433 6.40 -12.27 6.31
CA ALA A 433 6.20 -12.99 5.07
C ALA A 433 5.63 -14.42 5.29
N LEU A 434 6.07 -15.11 6.35
CA LEU A 434 5.45 -16.39 6.74
C LEU A 434 4.00 -16.19 7.21
N THR A 435 3.72 -15.10 7.94
CA THR A 435 2.35 -14.74 8.31
C THR A 435 1.48 -14.49 7.07
N SER A 436 2.01 -13.78 6.06
CA SER A 436 1.31 -13.55 4.80
C SER A 436 1.06 -14.88 4.07
N ALA A 437 2.07 -15.74 3.93
CA ALA A 437 1.94 -17.06 3.32
C ALA A 437 0.85 -17.92 3.98
N TRP A 438 0.77 -17.88 5.32
CA TRP A 438 -0.27 -18.58 6.08
C TRP A 438 -1.66 -18.00 5.84
N SER A 439 -1.81 -16.68 5.97
CA SER A 439 -3.13 -16.03 5.98
C SER A 439 -3.74 -15.81 4.61
N HIS A 440 -2.94 -15.84 3.53
CA HIS A 440 -3.42 -15.73 2.15
C HIS A 440 -3.47 -17.08 1.43
N SER A 441 -3.38 -18.19 2.16
CA SER A 441 -3.52 -19.55 1.60
C SER A 441 -4.62 -20.31 2.33
N VAL A 442 -5.43 -21.04 1.57
CA VAL A 442 -6.44 -21.95 2.09
C VAL A 442 -5.95 -23.39 1.96
N GLY A 443 -6.21 -24.20 2.98
CA GLY A 443 -5.77 -25.59 3.05
C GLY A 443 -4.29 -25.77 3.39
N HIS A 444 -4.00 -26.83 4.14
CA HIS A 444 -2.64 -27.13 4.63
C HIS A 444 -1.58 -27.23 3.53
N PRO A 445 -1.82 -27.92 2.39
CA PRO A 445 -0.82 -28.02 1.32
C PRO A 445 -0.39 -26.68 0.73
N ASN A 446 -1.34 -25.77 0.52
CA ASN A 446 -1.07 -24.43 -0.02
C ASN A 446 -0.29 -23.58 0.96
N LYS A 447 -0.65 -23.62 2.26
CA LYS A 447 0.07 -22.93 3.33
C LYS A 447 1.53 -23.37 3.43
N VAL A 448 1.79 -24.68 3.34
CA VAL A 448 3.16 -25.23 3.36
C VAL A 448 3.93 -24.82 2.11
N LYS A 449 3.34 -24.99 0.92
CA LYS A 449 3.96 -24.63 -0.36
C LYS A 449 4.33 -23.14 -0.41
N ALA A 450 3.44 -22.27 0.04
CA ALA A 450 3.65 -20.83 0.09
C ALA A 450 4.80 -20.45 1.03
N ALA A 451 4.83 -21.02 2.24
CA ALA A 451 5.86 -20.75 3.24
C ALA A 451 7.25 -21.22 2.76
N VAL A 452 7.36 -22.42 2.19
CA VAL A 452 8.61 -22.94 1.64
C VAL A 452 9.14 -22.03 0.53
N ARG A 453 8.26 -21.57 -0.38
CA ARG A 453 8.61 -20.65 -1.45
C ARG A 453 9.16 -19.33 -0.93
N VAL A 454 8.48 -18.75 0.06
CA VAL A 454 8.92 -17.50 0.72
C VAL A 454 10.29 -17.67 1.37
N LEU A 455 10.53 -18.77 2.08
CA LEU A 455 11.81 -19.03 2.71
C LEU A 455 12.95 -19.23 1.69
N HIS A 456 12.68 -19.90 0.56
CA HIS A 456 13.66 -20.02 -0.52
C HIS A 456 14.01 -18.67 -1.14
N ASP A 457 13.02 -17.80 -1.41
CA ASP A 457 13.29 -16.45 -1.90
C ASP A 457 14.18 -15.67 -0.92
N MET A 458 13.90 -15.74 0.37
CA MET A 458 14.73 -15.10 1.40
C MET A 458 16.13 -15.70 1.54
N ARG A 459 16.27 -17.01 1.31
CA ARG A 459 17.58 -17.68 1.28
C ARG A 459 18.44 -17.14 0.12
N HIS A 460 17.86 -16.88 -1.05
CA HIS A 460 18.55 -16.22 -2.16
C HIS A 460 19.01 -14.78 -1.81
N HIS A 461 18.36 -14.13 -0.85
CA HIS A 461 18.78 -12.84 -0.30
C HIS A 461 19.73 -12.96 0.90
N GLY A 462 20.33 -14.13 1.12
CA GLY A 462 21.33 -14.38 2.16
C GLY A 462 20.78 -14.63 3.55
N MET A 463 19.52 -15.06 3.69
CA MET A 463 18.95 -15.38 5.00
C MET A 463 19.65 -16.60 5.65
N PRO A 464 20.17 -16.44 6.90
CA PRO A 464 20.74 -17.56 7.63
C PRO A 464 19.69 -18.62 8.02
N ASN A 465 20.08 -19.91 8.02
CA ASN A 465 19.19 -21.00 8.43
C ASN A 465 18.68 -20.85 9.85
N GLU A 466 19.47 -20.29 10.77
CA GLU A 466 19.06 -20.02 12.15
C GLU A 466 17.92 -19.00 12.22
N THR A 467 17.98 -17.97 11.35
CA THR A 467 16.89 -16.98 11.23
C THR A 467 15.61 -17.63 10.76
N ALA A 468 15.68 -18.53 9.77
CA ALA A 468 14.53 -19.30 9.30
C ALA A 468 13.94 -20.17 10.42
N ARG A 469 14.79 -20.93 11.14
CA ARG A 469 14.35 -21.77 12.28
C ARG A 469 13.69 -20.94 13.39
N ALA A 470 14.29 -19.81 13.75
CA ALA A 470 13.72 -18.90 14.76
C ALA A 470 12.37 -18.34 14.34
N ALA A 471 12.22 -17.96 13.05
CA ALA A 471 10.96 -17.46 12.52
C ALA A 471 9.87 -18.54 12.49
N MET A 472 10.21 -19.78 12.14
CA MET A 472 9.27 -20.91 12.16
C MET A 472 8.80 -21.20 13.59
N ARG A 473 9.68 -21.25 14.60
CA ARG A 473 9.27 -21.36 16.02
C ARG A 473 8.34 -20.24 16.44
N ARG A 474 8.61 -19.00 15.99
CA ARG A 474 7.71 -17.88 16.27
C ARG A 474 6.34 -18.04 15.63
N MET A 475 6.28 -18.61 14.44
CA MET A 475 5.03 -18.89 13.74
C MET A 475 4.25 -20.04 14.36
N GLU A 476 4.90 -21.12 14.78
CA GLU A 476 4.29 -22.21 15.53
C GLU A 476 3.53 -21.73 16.76
N PHE A 477 4.17 -20.85 17.55
CA PHE A 477 3.52 -20.22 18.70
C PHE A 477 2.34 -19.32 18.30
N LYS A 478 2.41 -18.68 17.12
CA LYS A 478 1.38 -17.74 16.64
C LYS A 478 0.18 -18.45 16.01
N THR A 479 0.42 -19.52 15.26
CA THR A 479 -0.61 -20.26 14.51
C THR A 479 -1.18 -21.42 15.30
N VAL A 480 -0.50 -21.86 16.36
CA VAL A 480 -0.82 -23.06 17.15
C VAL A 480 -0.91 -24.31 16.26
N ASP A 481 -0.07 -24.37 15.21
CA ASP A 481 -0.04 -25.46 14.23
C ASP A 481 1.40 -26.03 14.10
N PRO A 482 1.78 -27.01 14.94
CA PRO A 482 3.11 -27.61 14.88
C PRO A 482 3.31 -28.48 13.62
N VAL A 483 2.24 -29.04 13.06
CA VAL A 483 2.33 -29.89 11.85
C VAL A 483 2.79 -29.03 10.66
N TRP A 484 2.23 -27.84 10.52
CA TRP A 484 2.62 -26.91 9.47
C TRP A 484 4.11 -26.55 9.53
N THR A 485 4.63 -26.23 10.72
CA THR A 485 6.05 -25.87 10.88
C THR A 485 6.97 -27.07 10.66
N SER A 486 6.57 -28.28 11.06
CA SER A 486 7.30 -29.53 10.79
C SER A 486 7.39 -29.81 9.29
N ASP A 487 6.28 -29.70 8.58
CA ASP A 487 6.24 -29.94 7.13
C ASP A 487 7.07 -28.93 6.34
N ILE A 488 7.05 -27.64 6.74
CA ILE A 488 7.94 -26.64 6.16
C ILE A 488 9.39 -27.00 6.42
N ALA A 489 9.75 -27.33 7.66
CA ALA A 489 11.12 -27.67 8.03
C ALA A 489 11.63 -28.86 7.21
N SER A 490 10.81 -29.91 7.05
CA SER A 490 11.14 -31.10 6.28
C SER A 490 11.41 -30.82 4.79
N ARG A 491 10.73 -29.82 4.20
CA ARG A 491 10.86 -29.48 2.79
C ARG A 491 11.91 -28.39 2.51
N PHE A 492 12.08 -27.46 3.47
CA PHE A 492 12.99 -26.34 3.29
C PHE A 492 14.45 -26.65 3.62
N PHE A 493 14.72 -27.53 4.60
CA PHE A 493 16.09 -27.88 5.03
C PHE A 493 16.66 -29.14 4.35
N ARG A 494 15.88 -29.84 3.56
CA ARG A 494 16.36 -30.88 2.63
C ARG A 494 17.02 -30.20 1.44
#